data_10fd8ec6d78a9a647e0d9865630abbf7
#
_entry.id   10fd8ec6d78a9a647e0d9865630abbf7
#
_cell.length_a   1.000
_cell.length_b   1.000
_cell.length_c   1.000
_cell.angle_alpha   90.00
_cell.angle_beta   90.00
_cell.angle_gamma   90.00
#
_symmetry.space_group_name_H-M   'P 1'
#
loop_
_entity.id
_entity.type
_entity.pdbx_description
1 polymer ?
#
loop_
_entity_poly.entity_id
_entity_poly.type
_entity_poly.pdbx_seq_one_letter_code
_entity_poly.pdbx_strand_id
1 'polypeptide(L)'
;MIEKLNFHLRFKTNFGQTIYITGNHPLLGNGNIEKAVPMVYLNEDYWVLHLATKGLLKAETICYSYFIQNQDGTRIFDWGSDKSIIVDQLATKELVLIDAWNFTGYIDNAFYTAPFANVLLQSKGLQVKAAHPKNATHIFRVKAPILTTNQSICIIGEAKEIGGWDATKALPLNKIINQPYFEIALNLSKCDFPLVYKFGIYDTELKKFVAFESGNNRVLYEPVSKNKLVVVQDGFAQVGHNQWKGAGVAIPVFSLRSKQSIGVGEFSDIKLLADWSKKIGLKLIQLLPINDTTATHSWMDSYPYAAISAFALHPMYIRLSELVDSNQSHLIQDALDQQIALNNLTVVDYE
;
A
#
# COMPACT_ATOMS: atom_id res chain seq x y z
N MET A 1 8.03 23.27 -19.31
CA MET A 1 6.79 22.55 -19.66
C MET A 1 7.16 21.25 -20.32
N ILE A 2 6.52 20.15 -19.93
CA ILE A 2 6.70 18.85 -20.56
C ILE A 2 5.91 18.86 -21.88
N GLU A 3 6.58 18.58 -22.99
CA GLU A 3 6.03 18.58 -24.35
C GLU A 3 5.68 17.16 -24.81
N LYS A 4 6.39 16.15 -24.25
CA LYS A 4 6.17 14.73 -24.53
C LYS A 4 6.11 13.93 -23.25
N LEU A 5 5.09 13.06 -23.14
CA LEU A 5 4.89 12.13 -22.05
C LEU A 5 4.82 10.71 -22.59
N ASN A 6 5.78 9.90 -22.24
CA ASN A 6 5.93 8.53 -22.74
C ASN A 6 5.79 7.53 -21.58
N PHE A 7 4.95 6.54 -21.76
CA PHE A 7 4.75 5.43 -20.81
C PHE A 7 5.32 4.15 -21.42
N HIS A 8 6.18 3.48 -20.68
CA HIS A 8 6.71 2.17 -21.01
C HIS A 8 6.36 1.22 -19.87
N LEU A 9 5.50 0.25 -20.12
CA LEU A 9 5.14 -0.76 -19.11
C LEU A 9 5.92 -2.06 -19.37
N ARG A 10 6.68 -2.51 -18.38
CA ARG A 10 7.33 -3.82 -18.38
C ARG A 10 6.35 -4.91 -18.03
N PHE A 11 5.82 -5.57 -19.03
CA PHE A 11 4.87 -6.67 -18.86
C PHE A 11 4.78 -7.55 -20.10
N LYS A 12 4.90 -8.86 -19.89
CA LYS A 12 4.71 -9.87 -20.92
C LYS A 12 3.25 -10.28 -21.00
N THR A 13 2.61 -10.05 -22.14
CA THR A 13 1.23 -10.47 -22.40
C THR A 13 1.16 -11.78 -23.17
N ASN A 14 0.03 -12.46 -23.07
CA ASN A 14 -0.33 -13.56 -23.97
C ASN A 14 -0.98 -13.03 -25.25
N PHE A 15 -0.99 -13.85 -26.29
CA PHE A 15 -1.68 -13.53 -27.54
C PHE A 15 -3.16 -13.21 -27.28
N GLY A 16 -3.67 -12.12 -27.86
CA GLY A 16 -5.05 -11.67 -27.70
C GLY A 16 -5.29 -10.74 -26.50
N GLN A 17 -4.25 -10.41 -25.72
CA GLN A 17 -4.34 -9.42 -24.66
C GLN A 17 -3.88 -8.05 -25.18
N THR A 18 -4.54 -6.99 -24.70
CA THR A 18 -4.14 -5.60 -24.94
C THR A 18 -4.04 -4.87 -23.63
N ILE A 19 -3.02 -4.05 -23.45
CA ILE A 19 -2.86 -3.20 -22.27
C ILE A 19 -3.44 -1.81 -22.54
N TYR A 20 -4.13 -1.31 -21.54
CA TYR A 20 -4.68 0.05 -21.51
C TYR A 20 -4.13 0.80 -20.31
N ILE A 21 -4.03 2.12 -20.46
CA ILE A 21 -3.72 3.05 -19.38
C ILE A 21 -4.91 3.97 -19.15
N THR A 22 -5.25 4.24 -17.90
CA THR A 22 -6.25 5.22 -17.48
C THR A 22 -5.69 6.11 -16.39
N GLY A 23 -6.20 7.32 -16.24
CA GLY A 23 -5.73 8.26 -15.23
C GLY A 23 -6.63 9.48 -15.09
N ASN A 24 -6.35 10.31 -14.08
CA ASN A 24 -7.13 11.50 -13.75
C ASN A 24 -6.99 12.68 -14.75
N HIS A 25 -6.10 12.56 -15.73
CA HIS A 25 -5.88 13.60 -16.73
C HIS A 25 -6.68 13.33 -18.02
N PRO A 26 -7.15 14.38 -18.76
CA PRO A 26 -7.91 14.20 -20.03
C PRO A 26 -7.19 13.31 -21.05
N LEU A 27 -5.87 13.41 -21.17
CA LEU A 27 -5.07 12.56 -22.05
C LEU A 27 -5.11 11.06 -21.69
N LEU A 28 -5.58 10.72 -20.49
CA LEU A 28 -5.70 9.36 -19.96
C LEU A 28 -7.15 8.98 -19.63
N GLY A 29 -8.12 9.68 -20.22
CA GLY A 29 -9.53 9.37 -20.10
C GLY A 29 -10.25 9.88 -18.85
N ASN A 30 -9.65 10.77 -18.03
CA ASN A 30 -10.23 11.33 -16.80
C ASN A 30 -10.74 10.27 -15.80
N GLY A 31 -10.02 9.15 -15.67
CA GLY A 31 -10.40 8.05 -14.79
C GLY A 31 -11.56 7.18 -15.32
N ASN A 32 -12.10 7.49 -16.49
CA ASN A 32 -13.15 6.69 -17.11
C ASN A 32 -12.53 5.52 -17.88
N ILE A 33 -12.79 4.30 -17.43
CA ILE A 33 -12.25 3.05 -18.01
C ILE A 33 -12.63 2.90 -19.49
N GLU A 34 -13.83 3.34 -19.88
CA GLU A 34 -14.29 3.25 -21.27
C GLU A 34 -13.57 4.27 -22.19
N LYS A 35 -12.87 5.24 -21.62
CA LYS A 35 -12.01 6.21 -22.30
C LYS A 35 -10.53 5.97 -22.10
N ALA A 36 -10.18 4.80 -21.54
CA ALA A 36 -8.79 4.40 -21.35
C ALA A 36 -8.07 4.33 -22.70
N VAL A 37 -6.79 4.65 -22.69
CA VAL A 37 -5.98 4.72 -23.91
C VAL A 37 -5.28 3.39 -24.12
N PRO A 38 -5.42 2.73 -25.29
CA PRO A 38 -4.69 1.51 -25.59
C PRO A 38 -3.21 1.81 -25.76
N MET A 39 -2.36 0.94 -25.21
CA MET A 39 -0.93 0.96 -25.45
C MET A 39 -0.56 0.16 -26.69
N VAL A 40 0.61 0.40 -27.23
CA VAL A 40 1.16 -0.30 -28.38
C VAL A 40 2.16 -1.34 -27.90
N TYR A 41 2.03 -2.58 -28.39
CA TYR A 41 3.02 -3.64 -28.17
C TYR A 41 4.34 -3.28 -28.85
N LEU A 42 5.43 -3.20 -28.09
CA LEU A 42 6.76 -2.93 -28.61
C LEU A 42 7.54 -4.24 -28.83
N ASN A 43 7.58 -5.10 -27.81
CA ASN A 43 8.24 -6.41 -27.82
C ASN A 43 7.72 -7.26 -26.67
N GLU A 44 8.33 -8.45 -26.44
CA GLU A 44 7.89 -9.37 -25.37
C GLU A 44 7.88 -8.75 -23.95
N ASP A 45 8.73 -7.74 -23.71
CA ASP A 45 8.93 -7.17 -22.38
C ASP A 45 8.22 -5.82 -22.20
N TYR A 46 7.84 -5.14 -23.30
CA TYR A 46 7.38 -3.76 -23.22
C TYR A 46 6.13 -3.47 -24.04
N TRP A 47 5.24 -2.72 -23.40
CA TRP A 47 4.16 -1.97 -24.02
C TRP A 47 4.42 -0.47 -23.88
N VAL A 48 4.11 0.32 -24.89
CA VAL A 48 4.42 1.75 -24.91
C VAL A 48 3.22 2.61 -25.32
N LEU A 49 3.20 3.83 -24.78
CA LEU A 49 2.29 4.90 -25.22
C LEU A 49 3.04 6.21 -25.27
N HIS A 50 2.97 6.89 -26.41
CA HIS A 50 3.59 8.20 -26.62
C HIS A 50 2.52 9.27 -26.77
N LEU A 51 2.55 10.28 -25.90
CA LEU A 51 1.59 11.38 -25.88
C LEU A 51 2.32 12.70 -26.14
N ALA A 52 1.84 13.45 -27.14
CA ALA A 52 2.18 14.85 -27.29
C ALA A 52 1.30 15.67 -26.34
N THR A 53 1.90 16.48 -25.47
CA THR A 53 1.19 17.36 -24.57
C THR A 53 1.21 18.78 -25.12
N LYS A 54 0.11 19.53 -24.97
CA LYS A 54 0.10 20.99 -25.28
C LYS A 54 0.71 21.83 -24.15
N GLY A 55 1.57 21.20 -23.34
CA GLY A 55 2.14 21.72 -22.10
C GLY A 55 1.27 21.29 -20.91
N LEU A 56 1.79 20.38 -20.06
CA LEU A 56 1.15 20.06 -18.77
C LEU A 56 1.24 21.29 -17.87
N LEU A 57 0.15 21.60 -17.19
CA LEU A 57 0.07 22.73 -16.27
C LEU A 57 1.02 22.50 -15.08
N LYS A 58 1.60 23.59 -14.57
CA LYS A 58 2.32 23.56 -13.31
C LYS A 58 1.36 23.15 -12.20
N ALA A 59 1.84 22.43 -11.18
CA ALA A 59 1.10 21.93 -10.03
C ALA A 59 0.12 20.77 -10.30
N GLU A 60 0.11 20.17 -11.47
CA GLU A 60 -0.69 18.98 -11.70
C GLU A 60 -0.02 17.71 -11.14
N THR A 61 -0.81 16.91 -10.42
CA THR A 61 -0.47 15.52 -10.09
C THR A 61 -1.25 14.60 -11.02
N ILE A 62 -0.53 13.91 -11.90
CA ILE A 62 -1.12 12.89 -12.78
C ILE A 62 -1.04 11.56 -12.07
N CYS A 63 -2.20 11.00 -11.70
CA CYS A 63 -2.34 9.65 -11.19
C CYS A 63 -2.85 8.76 -12.33
N TYR A 64 -2.28 7.56 -12.47
CA TYR A 64 -2.64 6.63 -13.53
C TYR A 64 -2.48 5.17 -13.08
N SER A 65 -3.12 4.28 -13.82
CA SER A 65 -3.03 2.84 -13.62
C SER A 65 -3.20 2.11 -14.95
N TYR A 66 -2.91 0.82 -14.96
CA TYR A 66 -3.00 -0.04 -16.13
C TYR A 66 -4.04 -1.11 -15.95
N PHE A 67 -4.57 -1.63 -17.05
CA PHE A 67 -5.31 -2.88 -17.06
C PHE A 67 -5.08 -3.65 -18.37
N ILE A 68 -5.20 -4.96 -18.27
CA ILE A 68 -5.19 -5.87 -19.42
C ILE A 68 -6.64 -6.13 -19.81
N GLN A 69 -6.93 -6.07 -21.09
CA GLN A 69 -8.19 -6.54 -21.65
C GLN A 69 -7.95 -7.79 -22.47
N ASN A 70 -8.66 -8.86 -22.15
CA ASN A 70 -8.66 -10.13 -22.88
C ASN A 70 -9.60 -10.06 -24.09
N GLN A 71 -9.48 -11.02 -25.01
CA GLN A 71 -10.36 -11.11 -26.20
C GLN A 71 -11.84 -11.26 -25.86
N ASP A 72 -12.17 -11.89 -24.75
CA ASP A 72 -13.54 -12.05 -24.26
C ASP A 72 -14.10 -10.81 -23.55
N GLY A 73 -13.33 -9.72 -23.53
CA GLY A 73 -13.71 -8.46 -22.86
C GLY A 73 -13.44 -8.43 -21.37
N THR A 74 -12.99 -9.51 -20.75
CA THR A 74 -12.60 -9.50 -19.33
C THR A 74 -11.39 -8.62 -19.10
N ARG A 75 -11.32 -7.97 -17.92
CA ARG A 75 -10.29 -7.01 -17.56
C ARG A 75 -9.54 -7.44 -16.30
N ILE A 76 -8.22 -7.33 -16.31
CA ILE A 76 -7.34 -7.57 -15.17
C ILE A 76 -6.65 -6.27 -14.84
N PHE A 77 -6.87 -5.76 -13.62
CA PHE A 77 -6.34 -4.46 -13.20
C PHE A 77 -4.99 -4.59 -12.50
N ASP A 78 -4.12 -3.62 -12.77
CA ASP A 78 -2.93 -3.34 -11.97
C ASP A 78 -3.36 -2.90 -10.55
N TRP A 79 -2.67 -3.37 -9.51
CA TRP A 79 -3.08 -3.09 -8.14
C TRP A 79 -2.63 -1.70 -7.68
N GLY A 80 -3.58 -0.99 -7.07
CA GLY A 80 -3.32 0.26 -6.37
C GLY A 80 -3.28 1.50 -7.27
N SER A 81 -3.24 2.65 -6.62
CA SER A 81 -3.16 3.99 -7.21
C SER A 81 -1.82 4.64 -6.90
N ASP A 82 -0.75 3.85 -6.90
CA ASP A 82 0.58 4.27 -6.46
C ASP A 82 1.43 4.92 -7.55
N LYS A 83 0.95 4.89 -8.80
CA LYS A 83 1.64 5.53 -9.92
C LYS A 83 1.17 6.96 -10.07
N SER A 84 2.08 7.88 -9.76
CA SER A 84 1.80 9.32 -9.86
C SER A 84 3.03 10.13 -10.26
N ILE A 85 2.76 11.26 -10.90
CA ILE A 85 3.78 12.23 -11.30
C ILE A 85 3.35 13.60 -10.81
N ILE A 86 4.24 14.29 -10.12
CA ILE A 86 4.09 15.70 -9.74
C ILE A 86 4.88 16.52 -10.76
N VAL A 87 4.17 17.18 -11.67
CA VAL A 87 4.77 17.86 -12.84
C VAL A 87 5.68 19.03 -12.45
N ASP A 88 5.34 19.77 -11.40
CA ASP A 88 6.11 20.95 -10.95
C ASP A 88 7.56 20.65 -10.54
N GLN A 89 7.81 19.41 -10.18
CA GLN A 89 9.13 19.01 -9.67
C GLN A 89 10.10 18.63 -10.79
N LEU A 90 9.65 18.63 -12.05
CA LEU A 90 10.40 18.07 -13.18
C LEU A 90 10.78 19.14 -14.21
N ALA A 91 12.07 19.45 -14.29
CA ALA A 91 12.62 20.41 -15.25
C ALA A 91 13.04 19.72 -16.55
N THR A 92 12.07 19.23 -17.33
CA THR A 92 12.33 18.55 -18.61
C THR A 92 11.30 18.90 -19.68
N LYS A 93 11.63 18.65 -20.94
CA LYS A 93 10.68 18.74 -22.07
C LYS A 93 10.06 17.38 -22.43
N GLU A 94 10.79 16.31 -22.20
CA GLU A 94 10.35 14.95 -22.44
C GLU A 94 10.47 14.14 -21.16
N LEU A 95 9.36 13.50 -20.77
CA LEU A 95 9.28 12.62 -19.61
C LEU A 95 8.98 11.21 -20.07
N VAL A 96 9.84 10.27 -19.71
CA VAL A 96 9.66 8.84 -19.91
C VAL A 96 9.42 8.16 -18.59
N LEU A 97 8.36 7.41 -18.49
CA LEU A 97 7.99 6.62 -17.30
C LEU A 97 8.13 5.15 -17.66
N ILE A 98 8.98 4.45 -16.93
CA ILE A 98 9.19 3.02 -17.10
C ILE A 98 8.62 2.33 -15.87
N ASP A 99 7.49 1.68 -16.03
CA ASP A 99 6.73 1.09 -14.94
C ASP A 99 6.83 -0.43 -14.93
N ALA A 100 6.76 -1.01 -13.75
CA ALA A 100 6.51 -2.42 -13.52
C ALA A 100 5.02 -2.65 -13.22
N TRP A 101 4.47 -3.76 -13.72
CA TRP A 101 3.13 -4.22 -13.36
C TRP A 101 3.07 -4.63 -11.89
N ASN A 102 2.02 -4.24 -11.19
CA ASN A 102 1.78 -4.66 -9.82
C ASN A 102 0.59 -5.64 -9.75
N PHE A 103 0.88 -6.92 -9.54
CA PHE A 103 -0.18 -7.93 -9.40
C PHE A 103 -0.94 -7.78 -8.09
N THR A 104 -2.26 -7.93 -8.15
CA THR A 104 -3.14 -7.94 -6.97
C THR A 104 -2.77 -9.03 -5.96
N GLY A 105 -2.19 -10.14 -6.42
CA GLY A 105 -1.74 -11.25 -5.59
C GLY A 105 -0.37 -11.08 -4.91
N TYR A 106 0.34 -9.98 -5.14
CA TYR A 106 1.60 -9.75 -4.41
C TYR A 106 1.32 -9.51 -2.94
N ILE A 107 1.90 -10.34 -2.08
CA ILE A 107 1.73 -10.26 -0.63
C ILE A 107 2.21 -8.92 -0.06
N ASP A 108 3.23 -8.33 -0.68
CA ASP A 108 3.78 -7.03 -0.30
C ASP A 108 2.76 -5.89 -0.41
N ASN A 109 1.72 -6.04 -1.24
CA ASN A 109 0.64 -5.08 -1.35
C ASN A 109 -0.13 -4.90 -0.04
N ALA A 110 -0.25 -5.97 0.78
CA ALA A 110 -0.92 -5.90 2.07
C ALA A 110 -0.27 -4.87 3.00
N PHE A 111 1.06 -4.70 2.92
CA PHE A 111 1.81 -3.77 3.77
C PHE A 111 1.55 -2.30 3.45
N TYR A 112 0.94 -1.99 2.32
CA TYR A 112 0.50 -0.64 1.92
C TYR A 112 -0.97 -0.36 2.23
N THR A 113 -1.70 -1.34 2.77
CA THR A 113 -3.06 -1.13 3.27
C THR A 113 -3.05 -0.35 4.58
N ALA A 114 -4.13 0.37 4.89
CA ALA A 114 -4.20 1.27 6.04
C ALA A 114 -3.78 0.63 7.39
N PRO A 115 -4.17 -0.60 7.75
CA PRO A 115 -3.76 -1.22 9.01
C PRO A 115 -2.24 -1.38 9.12
N PHE A 116 -1.57 -1.74 8.04
CA PHE A 116 -0.13 -1.88 8.03
C PHE A 116 0.58 -0.54 7.89
N ALA A 117 0.24 0.24 6.87
CA ALA A 117 0.95 1.48 6.56
C ALA A 117 0.83 2.53 7.67
N ASN A 118 -0.37 2.68 8.27
CA ASN A 118 -0.65 3.74 9.23
C ASN A 118 -0.42 3.33 10.69
N VAL A 119 -0.35 2.03 10.98
CA VAL A 119 -0.25 1.52 12.36
C VAL A 119 0.97 0.63 12.55
N LEU A 120 1.00 -0.54 11.91
CA LEU A 120 2.00 -1.58 12.20
C LEU A 120 3.39 -1.29 11.64
N LEU A 121 3.45 -0.70 10.43
CA LEU A 121 4.68 -0.39 9.70
C LEU A 121 4.92 1.12 9.59
N GLN A 122 4.27 1.92 10.41
CA GLN A 122 4.50 3.36 10.42
C GLN A 122 5.99 3.64 10.58
N SER A 123 6.61 4.09 9.50
CA SER A 123 8.04 4.33 9.46
C SER A 123 8.41 5.46 10.43
N LYS A 124 9.22 5.14 11.42
CA LYS A 124 9.89 6.12 12.30
C LYS A 124 11.21 6.61 11.70
N GLY A 125 11.59 6.09 10.53
CA GLY A 125 12.82 6.46 9.84
C GLY A 125 12.76 7.85 9.23
N LEU A 126 13.93 8.42 8.94
CA LEU A 126 14.06 9.71 8.30
C LEU A 126 13.39 9.70 6.92
N GLN A 127 12.40 10.56 6.75
CA GLN A 127 11.75 10.81 5.46
C GLN A 127 12.17 12.18 4.95
N VAL A 128 12.44 12.28 3.65
CA VAL A 128 12.87 13.53 3.03
C VAL A 128 11.91 13.95 1.92
N LYS A 129 11.88 15.24 1.62
CA LYS A 129 11.22 15.71 0.40
C LYS A 129 11.97 15.22 -0.83
N ALA A 130 11.24 14.88 -1.89
CA ALA A 130 11.85 14.56 -3.17
C ALA A 130 12.73 15.71 -3.63
N ALA A 131 13.97 15.40 -4.03
CA ALA A 131 14.90 16.40 -4.55
C ALA A 131 15.43 15.91 -5.90
N HIS A 132 15.11 16.68 -6.95
CA HIS A 132 15.52 16.36 -8.32
C HIS A 132 16.53 17.40 -8.79
N PRO A 133 17.84 17.12 -8.71
CA PRO A 133 18.87 18.00 -9.23
C PRO A 133 18.61 18.30 -10.72
N LYS A 134 18.85 19.55 -11.14
CA LYS A 134 18.58 19.99 -12.54
C LYS A 134 19.35 19.21 -13.59
N ASN A 135 20.45 18.58 -13.21
CA ASN A 135 21.28 17.74 -14.07
C ASN A 135 20.96 16.24 -13.98
N ALA A 136 19.95 15.87 -13.21
CA ALA A 136 19.50 14.47 -13.17
C ALA A 136 18.91 14.06 -14.52
N THR A 137 19.29 12.87 -14.98
CA THR A 137 18.79 12.26 -16.21
C THR A 137 17.83 11.12 -15.92
N HIS A 138 17.98 10.48 -14.75
CA HIS A 138 17.19 9.34 -14.31
C HIS A 138 16.78 9.48 -12.84
N ILE A 139 15.58 9.02 -12.53
CA ILE A 139 15.04 8.88 -11.17
C ILE A 139 14.64 7.41 -11.00
N PHE A 140 15.21 6.72 -10.02
CA PHE A 140 14.83 5.35 -9.69
C PHE A 140 13.92 5.35 -8.47
N ARG A 141 12.80 4.64 -8.56
CA ARG A 141 11.81 4.44 -7.51
C ARG A 141 11.59 2.96 -7.28
N VAL A 142 11.61 2.54 -6.02
CA VAL A 142 11.39 1.15 -5.65
C VAL A 142 10.67 1.06 -4.31
N LYS A 143 9.76 0.10 -4.16
CA LYS A 143 9.04 -0.17 -2.90
C LYS A 143 9.76 -1.25 -2.11
N ALA A 144 9.87 -1.05 -0.78
CA ALA A 144 10.39 -2.02 0.17
C ALA A 144 9.66 -1.83 1.50
N PRO A 145 8.52 -2.50 1.72
CA PRO A 145 7.67 -2.21 2.88
C PRO A 145 8.25 -2.70 4.21
N ILE A 146 9.09 -3.73 4.19
CA ILE A 146 9.57 -4.41 5.41
C ILE A 146 11.07 -4.22 5.57
N LEU A 147 11.46 -3.01 5.97
CA LEU A 147 12.82 -2.70 6.39
C LEU A 147 12.83 -2.37 7.88
N THR A 148 13.93 -2.67 8.57
CA THR A 148 14.15 -2.22 9.94
C THR A 148 14.48 -0.73 9.96
N THR A 149 14.40 -0.09 11.13
CA THR A 149 14.60 1.37 11.29
C THR A 149 15.99 1.84 10.86
N ASN A 150 16.97 0.96 10.94
CA ASN A 150 18.36 1.22 10.53
C ASN A 150 18.68 0.74 9.10
N GLN A 151 17.68 0.35 8.32
CA GLN A 151 17.85 -0.11 6.94
C GLN A 151 17.22 0.85 5.94
N SER A 152 17.86 0.96 4.79
CA SER A 152 17.34 1.58 3.57
C SER A 152 17.61 0.69 2.38
N ILE A 153 17.04 1.03 1.23
CA ILE A 153 17.38 0.43 -0.06
C ILE A 153 18.56 1.20 -0.65
N CYS A 154 19.46 0.49 -1.31
CA CYS A 154 20.49 1.08 -2.16
C CYS A 154 20.41 0.53 -3.58
N ILE A 155 20.96 1.28 -4.55
CA ILE A 155 21.19 0.84 -5.92
C ILE A 155 22.69 0.65 -6.15
N ILE A 156 23.03 -0.38 -6.90
CA ILE A 156 24.40 -0.70 -7.32
C ILE A 156 24.34 -1.38 -8.69
N GLY A 157 25.34 -1.16 -9.55
CA GLY A 157 25.35 -1.73 -10.88
C GLY A 157 26.71 -1.59 -11.57
N GLU A 158 26.75 -1.92 -12.86
CA GLU A 158 28.00 -2.00 -13.62
C GLU A 158 28.67 -0.65 -13.87
N ALA A 159 27.87 0.41 -14.09
CA ALA A 159 28.43 1.72 -14.34
C ALA A 159 29.08 2.32 -13.09
N LYS A 160 30.14 3.09 -13.28
CA LYS A 160 30.87 3.76 -12.19
C LYS A 160 29.97 4.71 -11.41
N GLU A 161 29.03 5.35 -12.08
CA GLU A 161 28.05 6.28 -11.51
C GLU A 161 27.06 5.61 -10.53
N ILE A 162 26.93 4.29 -10.61
CA ILE A 162 26.13 3.45 -9.69
C ILE A 162 26.98 2.40 -8.97
N GLY A 163 28.27 2.71 -8.74
CA GLY A 163 29.17 1.97 -7.86
C GLY A 163 30.05 0.93 -8.52
N GLY A 164 29.86 0.57 -9.83
CA GLY A 164 30.74 -0.39 -10.53
C GLY A 164 30.79 -1.77 -9.87
N TRP A 165 29.69 -2.25 -9.31
CA TRP A 165 29.55 -3.47 -8.48
C TRP A 165 30.43 -3.49 -7.22
N ASP A 166 31.01 -2.36 -6.82
CA ASP A 166 31.76 -2.23 -5.58
C ASP A 166 30.78 -1.91 -4.43
N ALA A 167 30.56 -2.90 -3.53
CA ALA A 167 29.64 -2.79 -2.42
C ALA A 167 29.89 -1.58 -1.51
N THR A 168 31.14 -1.10 -1.44
CA THR A 168 31.50 0.10 -0.67
C THR A 168 31.00 1.40 -1.29
N LYS A 169 30.58 1.34 -2.55
CA LYS A 169 30.08 2.48 -3.35
C LYS A 169 28.58 2.36 -3.67
N ALA A 170 27.88 1.44 -3.03
CA ALA A 170 26.43 1.32 -3.16
C ALA A 170 25.75 2.65 -2.78
N LEU A 171 24.78 3.11 -3.56
CA LEU A 171 24.10 4.39 -3.39
C LEU A 171 22.77 4.20 -2.64
N PRO A 172 22.63 4.68 -1.39
CA PRO A 172 21.38 4.58 -0.66
C PRO A 172 20.30 5.48 -1.27
N LEU A 173 19.06 4.97 -1.35
CA LEU A 173 17.88 5.69 -1.73
C LEU A 173 17.23 6.36 -0.53
N ASN A 174 16.55 7.47 -0.77
CA ASN A 174 15.81 8.19 0.26
C ASN A 174 14.36 7.73 0.32
N LYS A 175 13.82 7.56 1.52
CA LYS A 175 12.37 7.40 1.73
C LYS A 175 11.70 8.74 1.55
N ILE A 176 10.76 8.83 0.60
CA ILE A 176 10.09 10.09 0.27
C ILE A 176 8.85 10.29 1.15
N ILE A 177 8.67 11.51 1.67
CA ILE A 177 7.53 11.89 2.51
C ILE A 177 6.22 11.63 1.76
N ASN A 178 5.29 10.94 2.41
CA ASN A 178 3.96 10.62 1.88
C ASN A 178 3.96 9.81 0.57
N GLN A 179 5.07 9.12 0.27
CA GLN A 179 5.17 8.25 -0.90
C GLN A 179 5.46 6.81 -0.48
N PRO A 180 4.95 5.81 -1.23
CA PRO A 180 5.14 4.40 -0.90
C PRO A 180 6.53 3.87 -1.29
N TYR A 181 7.40 4.68 -1.87
CA TYR A 181 8.68 4.25 -2.45
C TYR A 181 9.89 4.96 -1.84
N PHE A 182 11.04 4.35 -2.07
CA PHE A 182 12.36 4.95 -1.96
C PHE A 182 12.78 5.50 -3.32
N GLU A 183 13.52 6.61 -3.34
CA GLU A 183 13.89 7.30 -4.57
C GLU A 183 15.35 7.78 -4.55
N ILE A 184 15.98 7.75 -5.72
CA ILE A 184 17.25 8.42 -5.98
C ILE A 184 17.24 9.03 -7.39
N ALA A 185 17.74 10.26 -7.50
CA ALA A 185 17.93 10.94 -8.78
C ALA A 185 19.42 10.93 -9.16
N LEU A 186 19.74 10.45 -10.36
CA LEU A 186 21.10 10.24 -10.85
C LEU A 186 21.33 10.94 -12.18
N ASN A 187 22.58 11.34 -12.40
CA ASN A 187 23.07 11.77 -13.71
C ASN A 187 23.85 10.63 -14.36
N LEU A 188 23.23 9.98 -15.34
CA LEU A 188 23.81 8.86 -16.08
C LEU A 188 24.29 9.26 -17.48
N SER A 189 24.58 10.56 -17.71
CA SER A 189 25.00 11.07 -19.03
C SER A 189 26.33 10.51 -19.54
N LYS A 190 27.10 9.88 -18.68
CA LYS A 190 28.39 9.25 -19.00
C LYS A 190 28.33 7.72 -19.01
N CYS A 191 27.14 7.14 -18.83
CA CYS A 191 26.96 5.71 -18.81
C CYS A 191 26.62 5.18 -20.21
N ASP A 192 27.09 3.98 -20.50
CA ASP A 192 26.64 3.18 -21.62
C ASP A 192 25.32 2.49 -21.31
N PHE A 193 24.52 2.21 -22.35
CA PHE A 193 23.25 1.49 -22.25
C PHE A 193 23.25 0.28 -23.19
N PRO A 194 22.62 -0.84 -22.81
CA PRO A 194 21.78 -1.03 -21.62
C PRO A 194 22.56 -1.00 -20.31
N LEU A 195 21.96 -0.41 -19.26
CA LEU A 195 22.56 -0.32 -17.94
C LEU A 195 22.07 -1.48 -17.05
N VAL A 196 23.00 -2.25 -16.51
CA VAL A 196 22.69 -3.37 -15.60
C VAL A 196 22.88 -2.93 -14.15
N TYR A 197 21.86 -3.17 -13.32
CA TYR A 197 21.85 -2.77 -11.91
C TYR A 197 21.03 -3.73 -11.04
N LYS A 198 21.10 -3.53 -9.73
CA LYS A 198 20.36 -4.28 -8.73
C LYS A 198 20.11 -3.41 -7.51
N PHE A 199 19.01 -3.69 -6.80
CA PHE A 199 18.82 -3.12 -5.48
C PHE A 199 19.45 -3.99 -4.39
N GLY A 200 19.65 -3.40 -3.24
CA GLY A 200 20.14 -4.10 -2.06
C GLY A 200 19.73 -3.39 -0.78
N ILE A 201 20.00 -4.03 0.33
CA ILE A 201 19.81 -3.48 1.68
C ILE A 201 21.06 -2.70 2.06
N TYR A 202 20.88 -1.50 2.60
CA TYR A 202 21.92 -0.63 3.14
C TYR A 202 21.66 -0.35 4.61
N ASP A 203 22.64 -0.60 5.46
CA ASP A 203 22.61 -0.24 6.88
C ASP A 203 22.98 1.25 7.01
N THR A 204 22.03 2.06 7.50
CA THR A 204 22.17 3.51 7.61
C THR A 204 23.02 3.96 8.80
N GLU A 205 23.13 3.14 9.86
CA GLU A 205 23.96 3.39 11.03
C GLU A 205 25.43 3.03 10.77
N LEU A 206 25.65 1.82 10.25
CA LEU A 206 26.98 1.32 9.91
C LEU A 206 27.49 1.86 8.57
N LYS A 207 26.63 2.56 7.81
CA LYS A 207 26.91 3.12 6.49
C LYS A 207 27.51 2.11 5.52
N LYS A 208 26.93 0.90 5.47
CA LYS A 208 27.45 -0.18 4.64
C LYS A 208 26.36 -0.94 3.89
N PHE A 209 26.74 -1.49 2.75
CA PHE A 209 25.95 -2.46 2.03
C PHE A 209 25.80 -3.75 2.85
N VAL A 210 24.62 -4.35 2.86
CA VAL A 210 24.31 -5.56 3.64
C VAL A 210 24.14 -6.77 2.72
N ALA A 211 23.22 -6.67 1.74
CA ALA A 211 22.90 -7.79 0.84
C ALA A 211 22.21 -7.29 -0.42
N PHE A 212 22.36 -8.03 -1.50
CA PHE A 212 21.58 -7.83 -2.72
C PHE A 212 20.14 -8.31 -2.56
N GLU A 213 19.24 -7.72 -3.36
CA GLU A 213 17.92 -8.31 -3.59
C GLU A 213 18.08 -9.67 -4.31
N SER A 214 17.09 -10.56 -4.15
CA SER A 214 17.06 -11.84 -4.85
C SER A 214 16.64 -11.68 -6.32
N GLY A 215 16.76 -12.76 -7.10
CA GLY A 215 16.42 -12.77 -8.52
C GLY A 215 17.54 -12.25 -9.42
N ASN A 216 17.21 -11.99 -10.69
CA ASN A 216 18.14 -11.52 -11.72
C ASN A 216 18.49 -10.03 -11.54
N ASN A 217 19.56 -9.60 -12.19
CA ASN A 217 19.85 -8.18 -12.33
C ASN A 217 18.78 -7.49 -13.16
N ARG A 218 18.52 -6.22 -12.84
CA ARG A 218 17.62 -5.36 -13.61
C ARG A 218 18.38 -4.72 -14.76
N VAL A 219 17.68 -4.48 -15.87
CA VAL A 219 18.26 -3.87 -17.05
C VAL A 219 17.45 -2.66 -17.47
N LEU A 220 18.12 -1.55 -17.72
CA LEU A 220 17.54 -0.32 -18.23
C LEU A 220 18.06 -0.07 -19.64
N TYR A 221 17.15 -0.10 -20.62
CA TYR A 221 17.48 0.11 -22.04
C TYR A 221 17.39 1.57 -22.48
N GLU A 222 16.62 2.39 -21.75
CA GLU A 222 16.30 3.76 -22.15
C GLU A 222 17.51 4.70 -21.96
N PRO A 223 18.13 5.18 -23.06
CA PRO A 223 19.36 5.95 -22.96
C PRO A 223 19.10 7.42 -22.60
N VAL A 224 20.16 8.09 -22.18
CA VAL A 224 20.14 9.53 -21.95
C VAL A 224 19.94 10.30 -23.27
N SER A 225 19.09 11.33 -23.23
CA SER A 225 18.90 12.26 -24.34
C SER A 225 18.73 13.69 -23.79
N LYS A 226 19.00 14.67 -24.62
CA LYS A 226 18.88 16.08 -24.26
C LYS A 226 17.45 16.44 -23.92
N ASN A 227 17.26 17.13 -22.81
CA ASN A 227 15.94 17.56 -22.29
C ASN A 227 14.96 16.40 -21.99
N LYS A 228 15.47 15.19 -21.81
CA LYS A 228 14.71 14.01 -21.42
C LYS A 228 15.02 13.64 -19.96
N LEU A 229 13.98 13.33 -19.19
CA LEU A 229 14.08 12.73 -17.86
C LEU A 229 13.38 11.37 -17.88
N VAL A 230 14.04 10.35 -17.35
CA VAL A 230 13.50 9.01 -17.24
C VAL A 230 13.18 8.73 -15.78
N VAL A 231 11.96 8.31 -15.48
CA VAL A 231 11.55 7.84 -14.14
C VAL A 231 11.29 6.36 -14.22
N VAL A 232 12.09 5.58 -13.50
CA VAL A 232 12.01 4.12 -13.44
C VAL A 232 11.29 3.72 -12.17
N GLN A 233 10.09 3.16 -12.29
CA GLN A 233 9.28 2.66 -11.19
C GLN A 233 9.37 1.13 -11.14
N ASP A 234 10.30 0.62 -10.36
CA ASP A 234 10.74 -0.78 -10.38
C ASP A 234 9.87 -1.75 -9.56
N GLY A 235 8.69 -1.28 -9.09
CA GLY A 235 7.82 -2.08 -8.26
C GLY A 235 8.46 -2.38 -6.91
N PHE A 236 8.52 -3.67 -6.52
CA PHE A 236 9.11 -4.10 -5.25
C PHE A 236 10.57 -4.53 -5.40
N ALA A 237 11.43 -4.10 -4.46
CA ALA A 237 12.73 -4.71 -4.27
C ALA A 237 12.55 -6.10 -3.65
N GLN A 238 13.22 -7.11 -4.21
CA GLN A 238 13.11 -8.51 -3.76
C GLN A 238 14.03 -8.77 -2.55
N VAL A 239 13.92 -7.95 -1.51
CA VAL A 239 14.74 -8.01 -0.28
C VAL A 239 14.13 -8.90 0.81
N GLY A 240 13.34 -9.84 0.46
CA GLY A 240 12.35 -10.62 1.19
C GLY A 240 12.81 -11.49 2.36
N HIS A 241 13.91 -11.22 3.04
CA HIS A 241 14.32 -12.01 4.21
C HIS A 241 13.66 -11.55 5.52
N ASN A 242 13.09 -10.35 5.57
CA ASN A 242 12.39 -9.83 6.74
C ASN A 242 10.87 -9.99 6.55
N GLN A 243 10.37 -11.21 6.66
CA GLN A 243 8.92 -11.41 6.69
C GLN A 243 8.35 -10.76 7.95
N TRP A 244 7.28 -9.98 7.78
CA TRP A 244 6.53 -9.50 8.93
C TRP A 244 6.00 -10.69 9.73
N LYS A 245 6.22 -10.68 11.05
CA LYS A 245 5.71 -11.69 11.97
C LYS A 245 4.86 -11.01 13.04
N GLY A 246 3.70 -11.56 13.27
CA GLY A 246 2.80 -11.10 14.30
C GLY A 246 1.88 -12.22 14.76
N ALA A 247 1.55 -12.21 16.04
CA ALA A 247 0.49 -13.02 16.62
C ALA A 247 -0.72 -12.13 16.88
N GLY A 248 -1.91 -12.71 16.83
CA GLY A 248 -3.16 -12.04 17.11
C GLY A 248 -4.16 -12.98 17.75
N VAL A 249 -5.32 -12.44 18.10
CA VAL A 249 -6.46 -13.19 18.64
C VAL A 249 -7.68 -12.93 17.75
N ALA A 250 -8.42 -13.99 17.44
CA ALA A 250 -9.75 -13.92 16.85
C ALA A 250 -10.78 -14.18 17.94
N ILE A 251 -11.72 -13.26 18.13
CA ILE A 251 -12.63 -13.31 19.27
C ILE A 251 -13.99 -12.66 18.95
N PRO A 252 -15.10 -13.25 19.36
CA PRO A 252 -16.40 -12.58 19.31
C PRO A 252 -16.54 -11.57 20.44
N VAL A 253 -17.21 -10.44 20.19
CA VAL A 253 -17.43 -9.40 21.20
C VAL A 253 -18.21 -9.94 22.40
N PHE A 254 -19.24 -10.76 22.18
CA PHE A 254 -20.05 -11.31 23.25
C PHE A 254 -19.26 -12.07 24.34
N SER A 255 -18.07 -12.60 23.99
CA SER A 255 -17.22 -13.33 24.93
C SER A 255 -16.32 -12.43 25.79
N LEU A 256 -16.25 -11.13 25.50
CA LEU A 256 -15.38 -10.17 26.20
C LEU A 256 -16.00 -9.66 27.53
N ARG A 257 -16.69 -10.51 28.25
CA ARG A 257 -17.37 -10.10 29.51
C ARG A 257 -16.37 -9.56 30.51
N SER A 258 -16.67 -8.38 31.05
CA SER A 258 -15.94 -7.73 32.15
C SER A 258 -16.85 -7.56 33.39
N LYS A 259 -16.30 -7.00 34.44
CA LYS A 259 -17.10 -6.67 35.66
C LYS A 259 -18.14 -5.57 35.39
N GLN A 260 -17.97 -4.81 34.34
CA GLN A 260 -18.85 -3.68 34.00
C GLN A 260 -19.89 -4.03 32.94
N SER A 261 -19.73 -5.14 32.24
CA SER A 261 -20.69 -5.62 31.25
C SER A 261 -21.93 -6.26 31.94
N ILE A 262 -23.01 -6.37 31.18
CA ILE A 262 -24.30 -6.94 31.67
C ILE A 262 -24.52 -8.27 30.95
N GLY A 263 -23.87 -9.34 31.43
CA GLY A 263 -24.05 -10.72 30.96
C GLY A 263 -23.39 -11.03 29.60
N VAL A 264 -23.03 -10.02 28.82
CA VAL A 264 -22.45 -10.12 27.48
C VAL A 264 -21.25 -9.17 27.34
N GLY A 265 -20.28 -9.51 26.52
CA GLY A 265 -19.19 -8.58 26.17
C GLY A 265 -19.71 -7.40 25.35
N GLU A 266 -19.23 -6.20 25.65
CA GLU A 266 -19.69 -4.94 25.08
C GLU A 266 -18.59 -4.28 24.26
N PHE A 267 -18.92 -3.31 23.40
CA PHE A 267 -17.93 -2.58 22.59
C PHE A 267 -16.85 -1.91 23.44
N SER A 268 -17.20 -1.41 24.62
CA SER A 268 -16.24 -0.80 25.55
C SER A 268 -15.23 -1.81 26.10
N ASP A 269 -15.54 -3.12 26.12
CA ASP A 269 -14.61 -4.17 26.54
C ASP A 269 -13.51 -4.45 25.50
N ILE A 270 -13.72 -4.06 24.24
CA ILE A 270 -12.68 -4.13 23.19
C ILE A 270 -11.47 -3.28 23.59
N LYS A 271 -11.68 -2.16 24.26
CA LYS A 271 -10.58 -1.31 24.75
C LYS A 271 -9.72 -2.05 25.77
N LEU A 272 -10.35 -2.77 26.70
CA LEU A 272 -9.64 -3.60 27.69
C LEU A 272 -8.82 -4.71 27.01
N LEU A 273 -9.42 -5.35 26.00
CA LEU A 273 -8.72 -6.34 25.18
C LEU A 273 -7.54 -5.74 24.43
N ALA A 274 -7.69 -4.55 23.86
CA ALA A 274 -6.60 -3.85 23.15
C ALA A 274 -5.44 -3.51 24.10
N ASP A 275 -5.74 -3.00 25.30
CA ASP A 275 -4.74 -2.68 26.32
C ASP A 275 -4.00 -3.94 26.80
N TRP A 276 -4.73 -5.05 27.01
CA TRP A 276 -4.13 -6.33 27.34
C TRP A 276 -3.26 -6.87 26.20
N SER A 277 -3.76 -6.86 24.97
CA SER A 277 -3.04 -7.30 23.77
C SER A 277 -1.74 -6.54 23.59
N LYS A 278 -1.75 -5.23 23.81
CA LYS A 278 -0.53 -4.40 23.79
C LYS A 278 0.49 -4.83 24.84
N LYS A 279 0.05 -5.12 26.06
CA LYS A 279 0.93 -5.57 27.16
C LYS A 279 1.64 -6.89 26.85
N ILE A 280 0.96 -7.83 26.19
CA ILE A 280 1.51 -9.15 25.87
C ILE A 280 2.14 -9.22 24.47
N GLY A 281 2.16 -8.10 23.73
CA GLY A 281 2.83 -8.00 22.44
C GLY A 281 2.06 -8.52 21.23
N LEU A 282 0.73 -8.77 21.35
CA LEU A 282 -0.10 -9.09 20.20
C LEU A 282 -0.17 -7.90 19.24
N LYS A 283 -0.23 -8.19 17.95
CA LYS A 283 -0.21 -7.19 16.86
C LYS A 283 -1.55 -7.02 16.15
N LEU A 284 -2.44 -8.00 16.29
CA LEU A 284 -3.74 -8.04 15.62
C LEU A 284 -4.83 -8.51 16.59
N ILE A 285 -6.00 -7.91 16.46
CA ILE A 285 -7.25 -8.39 17.04
C ILE A 285 -8.24 -8.52 15.88
N GLN A 286 -8.73 -9.73 15.65
CA GLN A 286 -9.81 -9.99 14.71
C GLN A 286 -11.11 -10.16 15.50
N LEU A 287 -12.04 -9.23 15.33
CA LEU A 287 -13.39 -9.40 15.85
C LEU A 287 -14.20 -10.26 14.88
N LEU A 288 -14.94 -11.23 15.40
CA LEU A 288 -15.97 -11.91 14.63
C LEU A 288 -17.10 -10.90 14.28
N PRO A 289 -18.03 -11.23 13.35
CA PRO A 289 -19.07 -10.29 12.94
C PRO A 289 -19.78 -9.66 14.14
N ILE A 290 -19.94 -8.34 14.08
CA ILE A 290 -20.54 -7.50 15.13
C ILE A 290 -21.85 -6.86 14.68
N ASN A 291 -22.30 -7.23 13.50
CA ASN A 291 -23.52 -6.72 12.91
C ASN A 291 -24.75 -7.31 13.59
N ASP A 292 -25.87 -6.60 13.44
CA ASP A 292 -27.13 -6.97 14.01
C ASP A 292 -27.65 -8.29 13.43
N THR A 293 -27.97 -9.25 14.33
CA THR A 293 -28.56 -10.55 14.00
C THR A 293 -29.98 -10.69 14.57
N THR A 294 -30.56 -9.62 15.16
CA THR A 294 -31.84 -9.65 15.88
C THR A 294 -33.01 -9.78 14.90
N ALA A 295 -33.43 -11.00 14.66
CA ALA A 295 -34.54 -11.34 13.77
C ALA A 295 -35.74 -11.99 14.49
N THR A 296 -35.47 -12.84 15.49
CA THR A 296 -36.50 -13.66 16.16
C THR A 296 -36.64 -13.33 17.64
N HIS A 297 -35.74 -12.55 18.22
CA HIS A 297 -35.64 -12.27 19.65
C HIS A 297 -35.56 -13.57 20.49
N SER A 298 -34.75 -14.51 20.03
CA SER A 298 -34.55 -15.81 20.67
C SER A 298 -33.11 -16.29 20.48
N TRP A 299 -32.77 -17.44 21.04
CA TRP A 299 -31.47 -18.09 20.86
C TRP A 299 -31.05 -18.29 19.42
N MET A 300 -31.97 -18.23 18.44
CA MET A 300 -31.65 -18.30 17.01
C MET A 300 -30.80 -17.12 16.55
N ASP A 301 -30.86 -16.00 17.24
CA ASP A 301 -30.11 -14.77 16.92
C ASP A 301 -28.68 -14.80 17.44
N SER A 302 -28.27 -15.88 18.15
CA SER A 302 -26.91 -16.00 18.70
C SER A 302 -25.81 -16.23 17.69
N TYR A 303 -26.15 -16.54 16.44
CA TYR A 303 -25.16 -16.85 15.40
C TYR A 303 -24.65 -15.58 14.68
N PRO A 304 -23.40 -15.15 14.94
CA PRO A 304 -22.91 -13.84 14.50
C PRO A 304 -22.79 -13.70 12.97
N TYR A 305 -22.81 -14.81 12.23
CA TYR A 305 -22.74 -14.79 10.77
C TYR A 305 -24.12 -14.68 10.08
N ALA A 306 -25.20 -14.70 10.84
CA ALA A 306 -26.56 -14.52 10.32
C ALA A 306 -27.04 -13.06 10.40
N ALA A 307 -26.17 -12.11 10.06
CA ALA A 307 -26.49 -10.69 10.14
C ALA A 307 -27.63 -10.30 9.21
N ILE A 308 -28.62 -9.55 9.73
CA ILE A 308 -29.75 -9.00 8.97
C ILE A 308 -29.39 -7.68 8.28
N SER A 309 -28.27 -7.06 8.67
CA SER A 309 -27.77 -5.82 8.10
C SER A 309 -26.23 -5.82 8.02
N ALA A 310 -25.70 -5.34 6.90
CA ALA A 310 -24.26 -5.12 6.74
C ALA A 310 -23.78 -3.81 7.42
N PHE A 311 -24.69 -2.95 7.85
CA PHE A 311 -24.38 -1.61 8.40
C PHE A 311 -24.75 -1.47 9.88
N ALA A 312 -25.88 -2.05 10.32
CA ALA A 312 -26.30 -1.95 11.69
C ALA A 312 -25.42 -2.82 12.60
N LEU A 313 -24.97 -2.25 13.71
CA LEU A 313 -24.28 -2.98 14.76
C LEU A 313 -25.27 -3.63 15.72
N HIS A 314 -24.88 -4.76 16.30
CA HIS A 314 -25.75 -5.50 17.23
C HIS A 314 -25.96 -4.68 18.50
N PRO A 315 -27.22 -4.34 18.88
CA PRO A 315 -27.52 -3.48 20.03
C PRO A 315 -27.12 -4.10 21.37
N MET A 316 -27.06 -5.42 21.46
CA MET A 316 -26.63 -6.14 22.67
C MET A 316 -25.20 -5.76 23.13
N TYR A 317 -24.33 -5.28 22.20
CA TYR A 317 -22.95 -4.93 22.53
C TYR A 317 -22.79 -3.50 23.02
N ILE A 318 -23.88 -2.76 23.22
CA ILE A 318 -23.86 -1.39 23.70
C ILE A 318 -23.76 -1.38 25.21
N ARG A 319 -22.82 -0.61 25.78
CA ARG A 319 -22.74 -0.39 27.22
C ARG A 319 -23.78 0.62 27.66
N LEU A 320 -24.83 0.16 28.31
CA LEU A 320 -25.97 0.99 28.71
C LEU A 320 -25.57 2.15 29.63
N SER A 321 -24.63 1.92 30.56
CA SER A 321 -24.13 2.97 31.46
C SER A 321 -23.39 4.13 30.75
N GLU A 322 -22.96 3.95 29.54
CA GLU A 322 -22.31 5.01 28.73
C GLU A 322 -23.31 5.80 27.85
N LEU A 323 -24.59 5.33 27.79
CA LEU A 323 -25.64 6.01 27.01
C LEU A 323 -26.47 6.98 27.83
N VAL A 324 -26.45 6.86 29.15
CA VAL A 324 -27.32 7.64 30.04
C VAL A 324 -26.53 8.58 30.92
N ASP A 325 -27.04 9.79 31.09
CA ASP A 325 -26.54 10.73 32.08
C ASP A 325 -26.99 10.33 33.49
N SER A 326 -26.36 10.91 34.52
CA SER A 326 -26.68 10.65 35.92
C SER A 326 -28.18 10.83 36.28
N ASN A 327 -28.85 11.74 35.56
CA ASN A 327 -30.31 11.99 35.74
C ASN A 327 -31.20 10.94 35.07
N GLN A 328 -30.63 10.11 34.20
CA GLN A 328 -31.33 9.10 33.40
C GLN A 328 -31.00 7.67 33.85
N SER A 329 -30.18 7.50 34.89
CA SER A 329 -29.74 6.19 35.38
C SER A 329 -30.90 5.26 35.74
N HIS A 330 -32.06 5.82 36.13
CA HIS A 330 -33.26 5.05 36.40
C HIS A 330 -33.77 4.27 35.18
N LEU A 331 -33.46 4.70 33.97
CA LEU A 331 -33.88 4.02 32.73
C LEU A 331 -33.19 2.67 32.51
N ILE A 332 -32.03 2.47 33.10
CA ILE A 332 -31.24 1.24 32.99
C ILE A 332 -31.19 0.43 34.29
N GLN A 333 -31.96 0.83 35.31
CA GLN A 333 -31.87 0.25 36.65
C GLN A 333 -32.18 -1.25 36.63
N ASP A 334 -33.21 -1.67 35.92
CA ASP A 334 -33.60 -3.08 35.80
C ASP A 334 -32.48 -3.94 35.25
N ALA A 335 -31.73 -3.43 34.25
CA ALA A 335 -30.58 -4.12 33.67
C ALA A 335 -29.40 -4.18 34.68
N LEU A 336 -29.15 -3.10 35.42
CA LEU A 336 -28.11 -3.06 36.45
C LEU A 336 -28.41 -4.02 37.61
N ASP A 337 -29.65 -4.14 38.00
CA ASP A 337 -30.06 -5.06 39.06
C ASP A 337 -29.83 -6.54 38.67
N GLN A 338 -29.92 -6.86 37.40
CA GLN A 338 -29.66 -8.19 36.85
C GLN A 338 -28.17 -8.47 36.53
N GLN A 339 -27.32 -7.46 36.52
CA GLN A 339 -25.93 -7.55 36.11
C GLN A 339 -25.16 -8.70 36.77
N ILE A 340 -25.27 -8.85 38.07
CA ILE A 340 -24.54 -9.89 38.81
C ILE A 340 -25.05 -11.28 38.43
N ALA A 341 -26.37 -11.46 38.31
CA ALA A 341 -26.95 -12.72 37.90
C ALA A 341 -26.53 -13.12 36.51
N LEU A 342 -26.64 -12.20 35.52
CA LEU A 342 -26.28 -12.43 34.15
C LEU A 342 -24.78 -12.68 33.98
N ASN A 343 -23.92 -11.95 34.70
CA ASN A 343 -22.46 -12.15 34.63
C ASN A 343 -22.01 -13.50 35.24
N ASN A 344 -22.80 -14.13 36.09
CA ASN A 344 -22.52 -15.45 36.66
C ASN A 344 -22.97 -16.61 35.76
N LEU A 345 -23.69 -16.34 34.66
CA LEU A 345 -24.08 -17.37 33.73
C LEU A 345 -22.84 -17.87 32.96
N THR A 346 -22.80 -19.16 32.66
CA THR A 346 -21.72 -19.78 31.86
C THR A 346 -21.80 -19.43 30.38
N VAL A 347 -22.98 -19.08 29.91
CA VAL A 347 -23.26 -18.69 28.50
C VAL A 347 -23.97 -17.34 28.51
N VAL A 348 -23.94 -16.66 27.32
CA VAL A 348 -24.72 -15.43 27.13
C VAL A 348 -26.18 -15.78 27.01
N ASP A 349 -27.03 -15.08 27.73
CA ASP A 349 -28.48 -15.16 27.60
C ASP A 349 -28.95 -14.23 26.48
N TYR A 350 -29.65 -14.76 25.49
CA TYR A 350 -30.17 -14.02 24.35
C TYR A 350 -31.68 -13.68 24.47
N GLU A 351 -32.33 -14.13 25.53
CA GLU A 351 -33.76 -13.88 25.84
C GLU A 351 -33.93 -12.92 27.00
#